data_1b09656db35a6299d8af195dff115f0d
#
_entry.id   1b09656db35a6299d8af195dff115f0d
#
_cell.length_a   1.000
_cell.length_b   1.000
_cell.length_c   1.000
_cell.angle_alpha   90.00
_cell.angle_beta   90.00
_cell.angle_gamma   90.00
#
_symmetry.space_group_name_H-M   'P 1'
#
loop_
_entity.id
_entity.type
_entity.pdbx_description
1 polymer ?
#
loop_
_entity_poly.entity_id
_entity_poly.type
_entity_poly.pdbx_seq_one_letter_code
_entity_poly.pdbx_strand_id
1 'polypeptide(L)'
;NKMKKFILYIAGCLLLTSCGIEFSDNGKLDGFWQLMSADTLTNQHTLDLKTSGRTWAFQGRLLEMRDTKGVCSDVYFNFIHRGDSLLLDAPYRSERDSDDLKVTDIREISPYGVNGLSEGFAVESLSNDKMILRSKTLRLRLRKI
;
A
#
# COMPACT_ATOMS: atom_id res chain seq x y z
N ASN A 1 3.72 49.50 15.21
CA ASN A 1 4.81 48.79 15.80
C ASN A 1 5.31 47.69 14.88
N LYS A 2 6.53 47.78 14.39
CA LYS A 2 7.12 46.88 13.42
C LYS A 2 7.24 45.44 13.93
N MET A 3 7.46 45.22 15.21
CA MET A 3 7.58 43.87 15.78
C MET A 3 6.26 43.11 15.81
N LYS A 4 5.14 43.74 16.11
CA LYS A 4 3.83 43.11 16.10
C LYS A 4 3.38 42.71 14.69
N LYS A 5 3.66 43.53 13.68
CA LYS A 5 3.35 43.21 12.29
C LYS A 5 4.19 42.03 11.77
N PHE A 6 5.44 41.95 12.20
CA PHE A 6 6.34 40.87 11.82
C PHE A 6 5.90 39.53 12.42
N ILE A 7 5.51 39.49 13.68
CA ILE A 7 5.00 38.28 14.37
C ILE A 7 3.69 37.79 13.74
N LEU A 8 2.77 38.72 13.40
CA LEU A 8 1.53 38.39 12.71
C LEU A 8 1.77 37.79 11.34
N TYR A 9 2.77 38.26 10.61
CA TYR A 9 3.13 37.75 9.31
C TYR A 9 3.68 36.32 9.36
N ILE A 10 4.55 36.02 10.33
CA ILE A 10 5.09 34.68 10.56
C ILE A 10 3.99 33.68 10.96
N ALA A 11 3.07 34.11 11.85
CA ALA A 11 1.94 33.27 12.24
C ALA A 11 1.02 32.96 11.07
N GLY A 12 0.78 33.91 10.17
CA GLY A 12 0.02 33.70 8.94
C GLY A 12 0.66 32.71 8.00
N CYS A 13 1.98 32.77 7.82
CA CYS A 13 2.72 31.80 6.99
C CYS A 13 2.68 30.39 7.58
N LEU A 14 2.79 30.24 8.89
CA LEU A 14 2.70 28.94 9.56
C LEU A 14 1.30 28.33 9.42
N LEU A 15 0.25 29.12 9.48
CA LEU A 15 -1.11 28.67 9.27
C LEU A 15 -1.36 28.22 7.82
N LEU A 16 -0.77 28.91 6.85
CA LEU A 16 -0.87 28.51 5.45
C LEU A 16 -0.15 27.20 5.15
N THR A 17 0.97 26.90 5.81
CA THR A 17 1.70 25.65 5.64
C THR A 17 1.02 24.46 6.33
N SER A 18 0.17 24.71 7.32
CA SER A 18 -0.57 23.66 8.03
C SER A 18 -1.93 23.36 7.42
N CYS A 19 -2.45 24.23 6.54
CA CYS A 19 -3.76 24.08 5.94
C CYS A 19 -3.72 23.28 4.64
N GLY A 20 -4.35 22.11 4.66
CA GLY A 20 -4.85 21.49 3.45
C GLY A 20 -3.87 20.67 2.64
N ILE A 21 -2.69 20.36 3.17
CA ILE A 21 -1.80 19.44 2.46
C ILE A 21 -1.82 18.11 3.20
N GLU A 22 -2.73 17.24 2.77
CA GLU A 22 -2.70 15.86 3.19
C GLU A 22 -1.57 15.16 2.46
N PHE A 23 -0.38 15.16 3.04
CA PHE A 23 0.68 14.32 2.55
C PHE A 23 0.49 12.92 3.11
N SER A 24 0.55 11.95 2.23
CA SER A 24 0.78 10.59 2.59
C SER A 24 2.14 10.52 3.31
N ASP A 25 2.15 10.05 4.55
CA ASP A 25 3.34 10.06 5.41
C ASP A 25 3.88 8.64 5.64
N ASN A 26 4.01 7.88 4.55
CA ASN A 26 4.51 6.51 4.62
C ASN A 26 5.96 6.39 4.09
N GLY A 27 6.61 7.53 3.86
CA GLY A 27 7.99 7.55 3.37
C GLY A 27 8.16 6.82 2.05
N LYS A 28 9.13 5.93 1.97
CA LYS A 28 9.44 5.17 0.77
C LYS A 28 8.36 4.18 0.35
N LEU A 29 7.45 3.83 1.27
CA LEU A 29 6.34 2.93 0.98
C LEU A 29 5.31 3.55 0.04
N ASP A 30 5.10 4.86 0.12
CA ASP A 30 4.12 5.57 -0.70
C ASP A 30 4.40 5.41 -2.19
N GLY A 31 3.32 5.30 -2.97
CA GLY A 31 3.37 5.27 -4.41
C GLY A 31 2.81 3.98 -5.01
N PHE A 32 3.11 3.79 -6.28
CA PHE A 32 2.64 2.64 -7.06
C PHE A 32 3.75 1.61 -7.21
N TRP A 33 3.43 0.37 -6.88
CA TRP A 33 4.35 -0.76 -6.91
C TRP A 33 3.82 -1.83 -7.84
N GLN A 34 4.67 -2.34 -8.71
CA GLN A 34 4.36 -3.49 -9.54
C GLN A 34 4.77 -4.78 -8.80
N LEU A 35 3.86 -5.74 -8.73
CA LEU A 35 4.17 -7.06 -8.19
C LEU A 35 4.99 -7.83 -9.21
N MET A 36 6.24 -8.16 -8.86
CA MET A 36 7.21 -8.75 -9.78
C MET A 36 7.28 -10.26 -9.66
N SER A 37 7.26 -10.77 -8.44
CA SER A 37 7.34 -12.21 -8.20
C SER A 37 6.82 -12.58 -6.82
N ALA A 38 6.42 -13.84 -6.67
CA ALA A 38 6.04 -14.44 -5.41
C ALA A 38 6.78 -15.78 -5.25
N ASP A 39 7.57 -15.89 -4.19
CA ASP A 39 8.26 -17.13 -3.83
C ASP A 39 7.46 -17.84 -2.75
N THR A 40 7.10 -19.11 -2.97
CA THR A 40 6.49 -19.94 -1.92
C THR A 40 7.59 -20.40 -0.96
N LEU A 41 7.46 -20.10 0.33
CA LEU A 41 8.52 -20.38 1.31
C LEU A 41 8.73 -21.87 1.57
N THR A 42 7.68 -22.68 1.45
CA THR A 42 7.77 -24.13 1.74
C THR A 42 8.52 -24.93 0.71
N ASN A 43 8.40 -24.58 -0.58
CA ASN A 43 9.00 -25.33 -1.70
C ASN A 43 9.93 -24.49 -2.56
N GLN A 44 10.13 -23.21 -2.21
CA GLN A 44 10.96 -22.25 -2.93
C GLN A 44 10.58 -22.06 -4.41
N HIS A 45 9.34 -22.41 -4.76
CA HIS A 45 8.83 -22.20 -6.12
C HIS A 45 8.58 -20.70 -6.33
N THR A 46 9.13 -20.16 -7.42
CA THR A 46 8.95 -18.76 -7.80
C THR A 46 7.92 -18.62 -8.90
N LEU A 47 6.92 -17.78 -8.66
CA LEU A 47 5.95 -17.37 -9.66
C LEU A 47 6.36 -16.01 -10.22
N ASP A 48 6.61 -15.96 -11.53
CA ASP A 48 6.92 -14.70 -12.23
C ASP A 48 5.63 -13.94 -12.51
N LEU A 49 5.54 -12.73 -11.97
CA LEU A 49 4.35 -11.87 -12.09
C LEU A 49 4.62 -10.57 -12.84
N LYS A 50 5.80 -10.42 -13.48
CA LYS A 50 6.20 -9.18 -14.16
C LYS A 50 5.18 -8.69 -15.18
N THR A 51 4.52 -9.62 -15.89
CA THR A 51 3.55 -9.31 -16.93
C THR A 51 2.11 -9.48 -16.48
N SER A 52 1.86 -9.73 -15.20
CA SER A 52 0.51 -9.94 -14.67
C SER A 52 -0.37 -8.68 -14.70
N GLY A 53 0.24 -7.51 -14.63
CA GLY A 53 -0.49 -6.24 -14.50
C GLY A 53 -0.98 -5.95 -13.08
N ARG A 54 -0.52 -6.70 -12.09
CA ARG A 54 -0.96 -6.52 -10.70
C ARG A 54 -0.10 -5.50 -10.00
N THR A 55 -0.77 -4.53 -9.36
CA THR A 55 -0.10 -3.41 -8.69
C THR A 55 -0.64 -3.22 -7.28
N TRP A 56 0.22 -2.68 -6.43
CA TRP A 56 -0.10 -2.22 -5.08
C TRP A 56 0.16 -0.72 -5.01
N ALA A 57 -0.81 0.05 -4.59
CA ALA A 57 -0.67 1.50 -4.44
C ALA A 57 -0.94 1.89 -2.99
N PHE A 58 0.07 2.47 -2.34
CA PHE A 58 -0.04 2.96 -0.97
C PHE A 58 -0.25 4.46 -0.97
N GLN A 59 -1.31 4.90 -0.31
CA GLN A 59 -1.61 6.32 -0.13
C GLN A 59 -2.39 6.54 1.17
N GLY A 60 -1.87 7.41 2.03
CA GLY A 60 -2.48 7.66 3.34
C GLY A 60 -2.52 6.39 4.18
N ARG A 61 -3.71 5.89 4.46
CA ARG A 61 -3.92 4.65 5.23
C ARG A 61 -4.50 3.52 4.40
N LEU A 62 -4.62 3.73 3.09
CA LEU A 62 -5.20 2.75 2.17
C LEU A 62 -4.14 2.16 1.26
N LEU A 63 -4.26 0.86 1.05
CA LEU A 63 -3.57 0.12 0.02
C LEU A 63 -4.60 -0.32 -1.00
N GLU A 64 -4.42 0.12 -2.25
CA GLU A 64 -5.24 -0.34 -3.37
C GLU A 64 -4.47 -1.38 -4.16
N MET A 65 -5.06 -2.54 -4.35
CA MET A 65 -4.54 -3.59 -5.23
C MET A 65 -5.37 -3.62 -6.50
N ARG A 66 -4.70 -3.50 -7.63
CA ARG A 66 -5.35 -3.40 -8.93
C ARG A 66 -4.72 -4.34 -9.93
N ASP A 67 -5.57 -4.92 -10.77
CA ASP A 67 -5.15 -5.71 -11.93
C ASP A 67 -5.46 -4.91 -13.20
N THR A 68 -4.41 -4.41 -13.85
CA THR A 68 -4.55 -3.61 -15.07
C THR A 68 -5.07 -4.42 -16.27
N LYS A 69 -5.02 -5.73 -16.19
CA LYS A 69 -5.58 -6.64 -17.21
C LYS A 69 -7.02 -7.02 -16.94
N GLY A 70 -7.59 -6.60 -15.79
CA GLY A 70 -9.00 -6.80 -15.47
C GLY A 70 -9.41 -8.23 -15.15
N VAL A 71 -8.47 -9.12 -14.85
CA VAL A 71 -8.77 -10.52 -14.48
C VAL A 71 -9.23 -10.60 -13.02
N CYS A 72 -8.61 -9.80 -12.15
CA CYS A 72 -8.93 -9.74 -10.73
C CYS A 72 -9.65 -8.42 -10.41
N SER A 73 -10.56 -8.45 -9.44
CA SER A 73 -11.21 -7.24 -8.94
C SER A 73 -10.24 -6.36 -8.17
N ASP A 74 -10.45 -5.06 -8.21
CA ASP A 74 -9.72 -4.11 -7.37
C ASP A 74 -10.10 -4.33 -5.91
N VAL A 75 -9.11 -4.38 -5.04
CA VAL A 75 -9.29 -4.60 -3.61
C VAL A 75 -8.56 -3.53 -2.82
N TYR A 76 -9.18 -3.08 -1.74
CA TYR A 76 -8.62 -2.08 -0.84
C TYR A 76 -8.37 -2.70 0.51
N PHE A 77 -7.23 -2.40 1.10
CA PHE A 77 -6.89 -2.76 2.48
C PHE A 77 -6.63 -1.51 3.30
N ASN A 78 -6.97 -1.57 4.57
CA ASN A 78 -6.34 -0.72 5.56
C ASN A 78 -4.96 -1.30 5.87
N PHE A 79 -3.96 -0.46 6.06
CA PHE A 79 -2.64 -0.94 6.43
C PHE A 79 -2.02 -0.14 7.56
N ILE A 80 -1.15 -0.80 8.30
CA ILE A 80 -0.32 -0.19 9.33
C ILE A 80 1.12 -0.55 9.03
N HIS A 81 1.98 0.45 8.89
CA HIS A 81 3.41 0.27 8.68
C HIS A 81 4.17 0.82 9.89
N ARG A 82 4.87 -0.04 10.61
CA ARG A 82 5.67 0.34 11.78
C ARG A 82 7.02 -0.37 11.72
N GLY A 83 8.11 0.39 11.57
CA GLY A 83 9.45 -0.19 11.43
C GLY A 83 9.48 -1.19 10.27
N ASP A 84 9.85 -2.42 10.54
CA ASP A 84 9.93 -3.49 9.53
C ASP A 84 8.65 -4.33 9.43
N SER A 85 7.55 -3.84 9.96
CA SER A 85 6.27 -4.55 9.98
C SER A 85 5.23 -3.84 9.15
N LEU A 86 4.54 -4.59 8.28
CA LEU A 86 3.42 -4.12 7.48
C LEU A 86 2.23 -5.06 7.74
N LEU A 87 1.15 -4.51 8.28
CA LEU A 87 -0.08 -5.26 8.52
C LEU A 87 -1.16 -4.79 7.55
N LEU A 88 -1.76 -5.71 6.82
CA LEU A 88 -2.92 -5.48 5.96
C LEU A 88 -4.16 -6.03 6.63
N ASP A 89 -5.24 -5.25 6.66
CA ASP A 89 -6.47 -5.62 7.36
C ASP A 89 -7.70 -5.10 6.63
N ALA A 90 -8.84 -5.73 6.92
CA ALA A 90 -10.17 -5.34 6.49
C ALA A 90 -10.30 -5.10 4.97
N PRO A 91 -10.03 -6.13 4.12
CA PRO A 91 -10.14 -5.96 2.67
C PRO A 91 -11.58 -5.75 2.23
N TYR A 92 -11.77 -4.87 1.25
CA TYR A 92 -13.07 -4.60 0.67
C TYR A 92 -12.96 -4.25 -0.81
N ARG A 93 -14.07 -4.40 -1.56
CA ARG A 93 -14.21 -3.92 -2.93
C ARG A 93 -15.08 -2.67 -2.92
N SER A 94 -14.69 -1.66 -3.68
CA SER A 94 -15.51 -0.45 -3.87
C SER A 94 -16.42 -0.67 -5.06
N GLU A 95 -17.73 -0.59 -4.82
CA GLU A 95 -18.75 -0.73 -5.85
C GLU A 95 -19.35 0.65 -6.14
N ARG A 96 -19.50 0.98 -7.44
CA ARG A 96 -19.99 2.31 -7.85
C ARG A 96 -21.44 2.57 -7.45
N ASP A 97 -22.26 1.53 -7.45
CA ASP A 97 -23.71 1.64 -7.30
C ASP A 97 -24.21 1.12 -5.94
N SER A 98 -23.30 0.74 -5.05
CA SER A 98 -23.63 0.20 -3.74
C SER A 98 -22.57 0.59 -2.72
N ASP A 99 -22.81 0.26 -1.45
CA ASP A 99 -21.81 0.39 -0.40
C ASP A 99 -20.63 -0.54 -0.65
N ASP A 100 -19.49 -0.22 -0.03
CA ASP A 100 -18.29 -1.04 -0.10
C ASP A 100 -18.60 -2.48 0.34
N LEU A 101 -18.16 -3.44 -0.45
CA LEU A 101 -18.37 -4.86 -0.18
C LEU A 101 -17.15 -5.46 0.52
N LYS A 102 -17.37 -5.94 1.73
CA LYS A 102 -16.35 -6.64 2.50
C LYS A 102 -15.91 -7.91 1.76
N VAL A 103 -14.60 -8.08 1.60
CA VAL A 103 -14.02 -9.30 1.04
C VAL A 103 -13.97 -10.37 2.13
N THR A 104 -14.56 -11.52 1.86
CA THR A 104 -14.58 -12.67 2.77
C THR A 104 -13.92 -13.90 2.17
N ASP A 105 -13.69 -13.91 0.86
CA ASP A 105 -13.08 -15.03 0.14
C ASP A 105 -11.61 -14.72 -0.17
N ILE A 106 -10.71 -15.52 0.35
CA ILE A 106 -9.28 -15.41 0.12
C ILE A 106 -8.89 -15.47 -1.35
N ARG A 107 -9.66 -16.15 -2.18
CA ARG A 107 -9.40 -16.24 -3.63
C ARG A 107 -9.46 -14.88 -4.33
N GLU A 108 -10.11 -13.89 -3.76
CA GLU A 108 -10.15 -12.53 -4.31
C GLU A 108 -8.86 -11.76 -4.07
N ILE A 109 -8.07 -12.13 -3.07
CA ILE A 109 -6.85 -11.43 -2.66
C ILE A 109 -5.57 -12.24 -2.88
N SER A 110 -5.66 -13.57 -2.93
CA SER A 110 -4.49 -14.42 -3.14
C SER A 110 -3.73 -14.13 -4.44
N PRO A 111 -4.39 -13.74 -5.56
CA PRO A 111 -3.66 -13.35 -6.76
C PRO A 111 -2.72 -12.16 -6.58
N TYR A 112 -3.01 -11.32 -5.59
CA TYR A 112 -2.16 -10.17 -5.25
C TYR A 112 -1.02 -10.51 -4.29
N GLY A 113 -0.91 -11.77 -3.87
CA GLY A 113 0.12 -12.22 -2.95
C GLY A 113 -0.28 -12.15 -1.47
N VAL A 114 -1.56 -12.03 -1.18
CA VAL A 114 -2.09 -11.98 0.19
C VAL A 114 -2.92 -13.22 0.47
N ASN A 115 -2.52 -14.02 1.45
CA ASN A 115 -3.15 -15.29 1.78
C ASN A 115 -3.94 -15.28 3.09
N GLY A 116 -4.22 -14.10 3.61
CA GLY A 116 -5.06 -13.93 4.81
C GLY A 116 -5.86 -12.65 4.75
N LEU A 117 -7.07 -12.67 5.30
CA LEU A 117 -7.93 -11.48 5.39
C LEU A 117 -7.33 -10.43 6.33
N SER A 118 -6.47 -10.86 7.25
CA SER A 118 -5.58 -10.02 8.04
C SER A 118 -4.19 -10.61 7.90
N GLU A 119 -3.30 -9.93 7.19
CA GLU A 119 -2.00 -10.49 6.81
C GLU A 119 -0.87 -9.57 7.26
N GLY A 120 0.06 -10.13 8.02
CA GLY A 120 1.28 -9.45 8.43
C GLY A 120 2.45 -9.79 7.51
N PHE A 121 3.21 -8.76 7.16
CA PHE A 121 4.45 -8.91 6.38
C PHE A 121 5.62 -8.34 7.16
N ALA A 122 6.76 -9.03 7.11
CA ALA A 122 8.04 -8.43 7.43
C ALA A 122 8.54 -7.68 6.20
N VAL A 123 8.95 -6.44 6.37
CA VAL A 123 9.57 -5.64 5.32
C VAL A 123 11.06 -5.97 5.33
N GLU A 124 11.49 -6.89 4.48
CA GLU A 124 12.89 -7.34 4.42
C GLU A 124 13.77 -6.31 3.74
N SER A 125 13.22 -5.58 2.78
CA SER A 125 13.93 -4.52 2.08
C SER A 125 12.95 -3.47 1.58
N LEU A 126 13.30 -2.21 1.69
CA LEU A 126 12.54 -1.09 1.18
C LEU A 126 13.48 0.01 0.74
N SER A 127 13.57 0.24 -0.56
CA SER A 127 14.33 1.32 -1.16
C SER A 127 13.42 2.22 -1.98
N ASN A 128 13.97 3.19 -2.69
CA ASN A 128 13.18 4.09 -3.53
C ASN A 128 12.49 3.40 -4.70
N ASP A 129 12.98 2.22 -5.11
CA ASP A 129 12.48 1.53 -6.30
C ASP A 129 12.17 0.05 -6.10
N LYS A 130 12.60 -0.54 -4.99
CA LYS A 130 12.43 -1.99 -4.73
C LYS A 130 11.94 -2.26 -3.31
N MET A 131 11.11 -3.28 -3.19
CA MET A 131 10.58 -3.72 -1.91
C MET A 131 10.49 -5.24 -1.88
N ILE A 132 10.89 -5.82 -0.76
CA ILE A 132 10.77 -7.26 -0.50
C ILE A 132 9.95 -7.43 0.78
N LEU A 133 8.85 -8.14 0.67
CA LEU A 133 7.94 -8.44 1.77
C LEU A 133 7.89 -9.94 2.00
N ARG A 134 7.84 -10.35 3.26
CA ARG A 134 7.70 -11.75 3.63
C ARG A 134 6.51 -11.94 4.58
N SER A 135 5.56 -12.77 4.17
CA SER A 135 4.48 -13.27 5.02
C SER A 135 4.84 -14.63 5.60
N LYS A 136 3.88 -15.30 6.20
CA LYS A 136 4.05 -16.69 6.67
C LYS A 136 4.28 -17.68 5.53
N THR A 137 3.78 -17.38 4.33
CA THR A 137 3.73 -18.33 3.22
C THR A 137 4.53 -17.89 1.99
N LEU A 138 4.70 -16.57 1.80
CA LEU A 138 5.26 -16.01 0.58
C LEU A 138 6.34 -14.97 0.86
N ARG A 139 7.28 -14.87 -0.08
CA ARG A 139 8.15 -13.71 -0.23
C ARG A 139 7.78 -13.00 -1.53
N LEU A 140 7.40 -11.73 -1.42
CA LEU A 140 6.98 -10.92 -2.55
C LEU A 140 8.07 -9.93 -2.92
N ARG A 141 8.34 -9.79 -4.21
CA ARG A 141 9.20 -8.74 -4.75
C ARG A 141 8.37 -7.76 -5.54
N LEU A 142 8.52 -6.47 -5.21
CA LEU A 142 7.80 -5.38 -5.86
C LEU A 142 8.81 -4.35 -6.36
N ARG A 143 8.44 -3.69 -7.45
CA ARG A 143 9.22 -2.61 -8.04
C ARG A 143 8.36 -1.36 -8.19
N LYS A 144 8.90 -0.21 -7.78
CA LYS A 144 8.18 1.06 -7.92
C LYS A 144 8.09 1.46 -9.40
N ILE A 145 6.91 1.86 -9.78
CA ILE A 145 6.62 2.34 -11.14
C ILE A 145 6.91 3.84 -11.25
#